data_c92dc2be76c5a61f2e4a6e03ad284e30
#
_entry.id   c92dc2be76c5a61f2e4a6e03ad284e30
#
_cell.length_a   1.000
_cell.length_b   1.000
_cell.length_c   1.000
_cell.angle_alpha   90.00
_cell.angle_beta   90.00
_cell.angle_gamma   90.00
#
_symmetry.space_group_name_H-M   'P 1'
#
loop_
_entity.id
_entity.type
_entity.pdbx_description
1 polymer ?
#
loop_
_entity_poly.entity_id
_entity_poly.type
_entity_poly.pdbx_seq_one_letter_code
_entity_poly.pdbx_strand_id
1 'polypeptide(L)'
;TKTYYYCDSVWYQPAYAAGDVKYVVTSMPAGAELPTLVDADVLTVGGKEYFLCNHVFYQKIVRNGQIVYLSVDAPPGAKVATIPPYAVEVEHKGQTYYRFDRIFYKRQGDGFVVVTNPGV
;
A
#
# COMPACT_ATOMS: atom_id res chain seq x y z
N THR A 1 -2.81 -20.78 -1.55
CA THR A 1 -1.83 -19.80 -1.15
C THR A 1 -1.26 -19.08 -2.36
N LYS A 2 -1.31 -17.76 -2.36
CA LYS A 2 -0.77 -16.98 -3.46
C LYS A 2 0.72 -16.75 -3.27
N THR A 3 1.45 -16.73 -4.37
CA THR A 3 2.86 -16.43 -4.37
C THR A 3 3.07 -15.01 -4.84
N TYR A 4 3.89 -14.25 -4.10
CA TYR A 4 4.23 -12.88 -4.43
C TYR A 4 5.73 -12.76 -4.63
N TYR A 5 6.13 -11.88 -5.52
CA TYR A 5 7.54 -11.62 -5.81
C TYR A 5 7.86 -10.17 -5.52
N TYR A 6 8.99 -9.95 -4.86
CA TYR A 6 9.47 -8.63 -4.47
C TYR A 6 10.66 -8.26 -5.35
N CYS A 7 10.56 -7.13 -6.03
CA CYS A 7 11.61 -6.64 -6.91
C CYS A 7 11.67 -5.12 -6.83
N ASP A 8 12.81 -4.57 -6.43
CA ASP A 8 13.04 -3.13 -6.32
C ASP A 8 11.93 -2.42 -5.54
N SER A 9 11.53 -3.01 -4.41
CA SER A 9 10.46 -2.51 -3.55
C SER A 9 9.08 -2.50 -4.20
N VAL A 10 8.91 -3.21 -5.29
CA VAL A 10 7.62 -3.39 -5.96
C VAL A 10 7.22 -4.86 -5.89
N TRP A 11 6.00 -5.12 -5.51
CA TRP A 11 5.50 -6.48 -5.39
C TRP A 11 4.80 -6.91 -6.65
N TYR A 12 5.02 -8.16 -7.04
CA TYR A 12 4.46 -8.75 -8.26
C TYR A 12 3.72 -10.03 -7.93
N GLN A 13 2.65 -10.27 -8.66
CA GLN A 13 1.88 -11.50 -8.57
C GLN A 13 1.92 -12.16 -9.96
N PRO A 14 2.22 -13.47 -10.06
CA PRO A 14 2.21 -14.11 -11.35
C PRO A 14 0.80 -14.15 -11.94
N ALA A 15 0.70 -13.90 -13.22
CA ALA A 15 -0.53 -14.01 -13.99
C ALA A 15 -0.26 -14.89 -15.19
N TYR A 16 -1.18 -15.81 -15.50
CA TYR A 16 -1.04 -16.75 -16.60
C TYR A 16 -1.99 -16.38 -17.72
N ALA A 17 -1.46 -16.25 -18.94
CA ALA A 17 -2.27 -15.95 -20.11
C ALA A 17 -1.65 -16.65 -21.32
N ALA A 18 -2.46 -17.39 -22.06
CA ALA A 18 -2.05 -18.07 -23.29
C ALA A 18 -0.79 -18.93 -23.12
N GLY A 19 -0.65 -19.56 -21.97
CA GLY A 19 0.50 -20.43 -21.69
C GLY A 19 1.76 -19.72 -21.23
N ASP A 20 1.76 -18.38 -21.21
CA ASP A 20 2.90 -17.60 -20.74
C ASP A 20 2.67 -17.13 -19.32
N VAL A 21 3.77 -16.97 -18.58
CA VAL A 21 3.73 -16.40 -17.23
C VAL A 21 4.11 -14.93 -17.32
N LYS A 22 3.26 -14.07 -16.79
CA LYS A 22 3.52 -12.64 -16.68
C LYS A 22 3.40 -12.24 -15.22
N TYR A 23 4.12 -11.17 -14.85
CA TYR A 23 4.08 -10.66 -13.49
C TYR A 23 3.32 -9.36 -13.45
N VAL A 24 2.31 -9.29 -12.62
CA VAL A 24 1.45 -8.13 -12.48
C VAL A 24 1.82 -7.41 -11.20
N VAL A 25 2.02 -6.08 -11.30
CA VAL A 25 2.31 -5.25 -10.14
C VAL A 25 1.12 -5.30 -9.20
N THR A 26 1.39 -5.53 -7.93
CA THR A 26 0.35 -5.60 -6.90
C THR A 26 0.82 -4.89 -5.65
N SER A 27 -0.11 -4.58 -4.74
CA SER A 27 0.25 -4.06 -3.44
C SER A 27 0.88 -5.17 -2.60
N MET A 28 1.68 -4.77 -1.61
CA MET A 28 2.26 -5.73 -0.69
C MET A 28 1.15 -6.46 0.07
N PRO A 29 1.21 -7.79 0.16
CA PRO A 29 0.20 -8.52 0.93
C PRO A 29 0.28 -8.13 2.40
N ALA A 30 -0.88 -7.94 3.03
CA ALA A 30 -0.95 -7.64 4.46
C ALA A 30 -0.35 -8.79 5.26
N GLY A 31 0.35 -8.47 6.33
CA GLY A 31 0.98 -9.46 7.18
C GLY A 31 2.38 -9.88 6.75
N ALA A 32 2.91 -9.32 5.65
CA ALA A 32 4.29 -9.57 5.26
C ALA A 32 5.24 -8.87 6.23
N GLU A 33 6.35 -9.50 6.57
CA GLU A 33 7.31 -8.98 7.54
C GLU A 33 8.64 -8.69 6.86
N LEU A 34 9.22 -7.53 7.17
CA LEU A 34 10.53 -7.15 6.67
C LEU A 34 11.44 -6.79 7.84
N PRO A 35 12.71 -7.19 7.80
CA PRO A 35 13.65 -6.88 8.89
C PRO A 35 14.05 -5.40 8.90
N THR A 36 13.94 -4.70 7.80
CA THR A 36 14.34 -3.30 7.69
C THR A 36 13.56 -2.61 6.57
N LEU A 37 13.47 -1.29 6.67
CA LEU A 37 12.88 -0.45 5.62
C LEU A 37 13.93 0.56 5.18
N VAL A 38 13.88 0.95 3.89
CA VAL A 38 14.79 1.94 3.32
C VAL A 38 13.95 3.13 2.89
N ASP A 39 14.37 4.33 3.33
CA ASP A 39 13.73 5.61 2.97
C ASP A 39 12.24 5.64 3.34
N ALA A 40 11.90 5.13 4.51
CA ALA A 40 10.53 5.13 4.98
C ALA A 40 10.18 6.48 5.63
N ASP A 41 8.96 6.95 5.39
CA ASP A 41 8.41 8.11 6.06
C ASP A 41 7.62 7.66 7.29
N VAL A 42 7.71 8.44 8.37
CA VAL A 42 7.00 8.14 9.60
C VAL A 42 5.73 8.98 9.63
N LEU A 43 4.59 8.32 9.84
CA LEU A 43 3.29 8.98 9.90
C LEU A 43 2.58 8.59 11.20
N THR A 44 1.80 9.52 11.74
CA THR A 44 0.93 9.23 12.88
C THR A 44 -0.51 9.38 12.42
N VAL A 45 -1.28 8.31 12.55
CA VAL A 45 -2.69 8.28 12.16
C VAL A 45 -3.49 7.69 13.32
N GLY A 46 -4.46 8.45 13.83
CA GLY A 46 -5.30 7.99 14.93
C GLY A 46 -4.50 7.64 16.20
N GLY A 47 -3.39 8.34 16.44
CA GLY A 47 -2.53 8.10 17.60
C GLY A 47 -1.58 6.92 17.44
N LYS A 48 -1.57 6.27 16.27
CA LYS A 48 -0.67 5.15 15.99
C LYS A 48 0.40 5.56 15.01
N GLU A 49 1.60 5.01 15.18
CA GLU A 49 2.72 5.27 14.30
C GLU A 49 2.75 4.27 13.16
N TYR A 50 2.92 4.78 11.94
CA TYR A 50 3.05 3.98 10.73
C TYR A 50 4.31 4.38 9.99
N PHE A 51 4.84 3.46 9.21
CA PHE A 51 5.97 3.70 8.34
C PHE A 51 5.52 3.51 6.91
N LEU A 52 5.68 4.53 6.08
CA LEU A 52 5.31 4.47 4.68
C LEU A 52 6.57 4.29 3.85
N CYS A 53 6.65 3.20 3.11
CA CYS A 53 7.78 2.89 2.27
C CYS A 53 7.25 2.38 0.94
N ASN A 54 7.55 3.10 -0.12
CA ASN A 54 7.15 2.75 -1.48
C ASN A 54 5.65 2.41 -1.58
N HIS A 55 4.82 3.31 -1.06
CA HIS A 55 3.35 3.21 -1.08
C HIS A 55 2.77 2.09 -0.21
N VAL A 56 3.58 1.44 0.61
CA VAL A 56 3.13 0.39 1.51
C VAL A 56 3.26 0.88 2.96
N PHE A 57 2.24 0.61 3.77
CA PHE A 57 2.23 1.01 5.17
C PHE A 57 2.68 -0.15 6.05
N TYR A 58 3.51 0.16 7.04
CA TYR A 58 4.06 -0.83 7.97
C TYR A 58 3.89 -0.35 9.39
N GLN A 59 3.84 -1.29 10.31
CA GLN A 59 3.97 -1.02 11.73
C GLN A 59 5.18 -1.78 12.27
N LYS A 60 5.87 -1.16 13.23
CA LYS A 60 7.04 -1.78 13.86
C LYS A 60 6.55 -2.69 14.99
N ILE A 61 6.99 -3.94 14.95
CA ILE A 61 6.68 -4.91 16.01
C ILE A 61 7.96 -5.58 16.47
N VAL A 62 7.89 -6.21 17.65
CA VAL A 62 8.99 -7.00 18.19
C VAL A 62 8.59 -8.47 18.12
N ARG A 63 9.45 -9.25 17.47
CA ARG A 63 9.22 -10.68 17.33
C ARG A 63 10.49 -11.42 17.68
N ASN A 64 10.42 -12.30 18.67
CA ASN A 64 11.57 -13.06 19.18
C ASN A 64 12.74 -12.16 19.56
N GLY A 65 12.45 -11.01 20.19
CA GLY A 65 13.48 -10.06 20.60
C GLY A 65 14.05 -9.19 19.50
N GLN A 66 13.54 -9.30 18.28
CA GLN A 66 14.01 -8.51 17.13
C GLN A 66 12.91 -7.61 16.61
N ILE A 67 13.30 -6.44 16.11
CA ILE A 67 12.37 -5.51 15.48
C ILE A 67 12.15 -5.94 14.05
N VAL A 68 10.86 -6.07 13.68
CA VAL A 68 10.46 -6.31 12.29
C VAL A 68 9.37 -5.33 11.93
N TYR A 69 9.22 -5.07 10.62
CA TYR A 69 8.19 -4.18 10.10
C TYR A 69 7.13 -5.04 9.43
N LEU A 70 5.92 -4.93 9.95
CA LEU A 70 4.77 -5.72 9.49
C LEU A 70 3.95 -4.87 8.54
N SER A 71 3.70 -5.36 7.33
CA SER A 71 2.83 -4.65 6.39
C SER A 71 1.41 -4.69 6.91
N VAL A 72 0.73 -3.56 6.83
CA VAL A 72 -0.64 -3.40 7.30
C VAL A 72 -1.46 -2.70 6.23
N ASP A 73 -2.78 -2.76 6.36
CA ASP A 73 -3.64 -2.02 5.47
C ASP A 73 -3.42 -0.52 5.63
N ALA A 74 -3.57 0.23 4.54
CA ALA A 74 -3.43 1.68 4.60
C ALA A 74 -4.49 2.26 5.53
N PRO A 75 -4.08 3.01 6.58
CA PRO A 75 -5.05 3.54 7.53
C PRO A 75 -5.79 4.73 6.92
N PRO A 76 -7.13 4.75 6.98
CA PRO A 76 -7.89 5.92 6.54
C PRO A 76 -7.49 7.16 7.32
N GLY A 77 -7.34 8.28 6.61
CA GLY A 77 -6.87 9.52 7.20
C GLY A 77 -5.37 9.77 7.03
N ALA A 78 -4.62 8.77 6.56
CA ALA A 78 -3.19 8.97 6.31
C ALA A 78 -2.99 9.93 5.14
N LYS A 79 -2.12 10.91 5.33
CA LYS A 79 -1.79 11.89 4.30
C LYS A 79 -0.51 11.46 3.59
N VAL A 80 -0.57 11.37 2.26
CA VAL A 80 0.57 10.96 1.46
C VAL A 80 0.84 12.01 0.38
N ALA A 81 2.10 12.16 0.02
CA ALA A 81 2.48 13.14 -1.00
C ALA A 81 2.15 12.66 -2.41
N THR A 82 2.28 11.36 -2.64
CA THR A 82 2.09 10.75 -3.96
C THR A 82 1.31 9.46 -3.83
N ILE A 83 0.73 9.02 -4.95
CA ILE A 83 0.06 7.72 -5.03
C ILE A 83 0.78 6.88 -6.07
N PRO A 84 0.57 5.55 -6.07
CA PRO A 84 1.21 4.70 -7.07
C PRO A 84 0.84 5.13 -8.49
N PRO A 85 1.80 5.10 -9.43
CA PRO A 85 1.49 5.46 -10.82
C PRO A 85 0.49 4.51 -11.47
N TYR A 86 0.25 3.36 -10.87
CA TYR A 86 -0.71 2.37 -11.36
C TYR A 86 -2.12 2.61 -10.84
N ALA A 87 -2.33 3.63 -10.01
CA ALA A 87 -3.64 3.93 -9.45
C ALA A 87 -4.62 4.32 -10.56
N VAL A 88 -5.85 3.85 -10.43
CA VAL A 88 -6.91 4.08 -11.40
C VAL A 88 -7.89 5.11 -10.86
N GLU A 89 -8.23 6.08 -11.69
CA GLU A 89 -9.22 7.09 -11.33
C GLU A 89 -10.62 6.47 -11.33
N VAL A 90 -11.37 6.70 -10.25
CA VAL A 90 -12.73 6.18 -10.07
C VAL A 90 -13.62 7.32 -9.64
N GLU A 91 -14.77 7.49 -10.31
CA GLU A 91 -15.76 8.48 -9.90
C GLU A 91 -16.92 7.79 -9.18
N HIS A 92 -17.35 8.40 -8.08
CA HIS A 92 -18.46 7.89 -7.30
C HIS A 92 -19.21 9.06 -6.66
N LYS A 93 -20.50 9.16 -6.94
CA LYS A 93 -21.38 10.21 -6.42
C LYS A 93 -20.82 11.62 -6.64
N GLY A 94 -20.29 11.87 -7.84
CA GLY A 94 -19.74 13.17 -8.22
C GLY A 94 -18.39 13.50 -7.65
N GLN A 95 -17.72 12.57 -6.98
CA GLN A 95 -16.39 12.76 -6.44
C GLN A 95 -15.40 11.83 -7.10
N THR A 96 -14.17 12.30 -7.24
CA THR A 96 -13.09 11.53 -7.88
C THR A 96 -12.23 10.89 -6.81
N TYR A 97 -12.00 9.61 -6.96
CA TYR A 97 -11.12 8.82 -6.11
C TYR A 97 -10.06 8.15 -6.97
N TYR A 98 -8.97 7.75 -6.33
CA TYR A 98 -7.90 6.99 -7.00
C TYR A 98 -7.76 5.67 -6.26
N ARG A 99 -7.80 4.57 -6.99
CA ARG A 99 -7.74 3.24 -6.39
C ARG A 99 -6.49 2.51 -6.85
N PHE A 100 -5.78 1.94 -5.90
CA PHE A 100 -4.73 0.96 -6.16
C PHE A 100 -5.00 -0.25 -5.29
N ASP A 101 -5.36 -1.36 -5.93
CA ASP A 101 -5.77 -2.59 -5.24
C ASP A 101 -6.92 -2.30 -4.28
N ARG A 102 -6.73 -2.47 -2.98
CA ARG A 102 -7.76 -2.23 -1.97
C ARG A 102 -7.76 -0.81 -1.41
N ILE A 103 -6.77 0.00 -1.82
CA ILE A 103 -6.56 1.32 -1.23
C ILE A 103 -7.26 2.38 -2.07
N PHE A 104 -8.04 3.23 -1.41
CA PHE A 104 -8.66 4.37 -2.05
C PHE A 104 -8.02 5.65 -1.55
N TYR A 105 -7.74 6.55 -2.47
CA TYR A 105 -7.13 7.85 -2.18
C TYR A 105 -8.03 8.94 -2.70
N LYS A 106 -7.98 10.10 -2.04
CA LYS A 106 -8.66 11.30 -2.50
C LYS A 106 -7.66 12.44 -2.48
N ARG A 107 -7.71 13.30 -3.49
CA ARG A 107 -6.82 14.46 -3.53
C ARG A 107 -7.14 15.40 -2.37
N GLN A 108 -6.09 15.87 -1.71
CA GLN A 108 -6.20 16.82 -0.62
C GLN A 108 -5.02 17.80 -0.69
N GLY A 109 -5.30 19.07 -1.00
CA GLY A 109 -4.23 20.06 -1.19
C GLY A 109 -3.27 19.63 -2.28
N ASP A 110 -1.99 19.62 -1.99
CA ASP A 110 -0.95 19.21 -2.92
C ASP A 110 -0.65 17.73 -2.88
N GLY A 111 -1.36 16.98 -2.05
CA GLY A 111 -1.14 15.54 -1.91
C GLY A 111 -2.46 14.78 -1.94
N PHE A 112 -2.46 13.65 -1.23
CA PHE A 112 -3.60 12.74 -1.20
C PHE A 112 -3.84 12.27 0.22
N VAL A 113 -5.06 11.83 0.48
CA VAL A 113 -5.41 11.23 1.76
C VAL A 113 -6.02 9.85 1.49
N VAL A 114 -5.64 8.88 2.32
CA VAL A 114 -6.24 7.54 2.26
C VAL A 114 -7.65 7.63 2.82
N VAL A 115 -8.62 7.09 2.10
CA VAL A 115 -10.02 7.07 2.52
C VAL A 115 -10.54 5.64 2.50
N THR A 116 -11.64 5.41 3.21
CA THR A 116 -12.31 4.12 3.16
C THR A 116 -12.96 3.95 1.79
N ASN A 117 -13.27 2.71 1.42
CA ASN A 117 -13.98 2.42 0.17
C ASN A 117 -15.29 3.23 0.15
N PRO A 118 -15.49 4.12 -0.84
CA PRO A 118 -16.69 4.96 -0.89
C PRO A 118 -17.96 4.21 -1.31
N GLY A 119 -17.90 2.90 -1.50
CA GLY A 119 -19.04 2.10 -1.92
C GLY A 119 -18.95 1.60 -3.35
N VAL A 120 -17.73 1.61 -3.87
CA VAL A 120 -17.47 1.16 -5.26
C VAL A 120 -17.12 -0.31 -5.31
#